data_f63c390caa7bf8978add414b25b75e00
#
_entry.id   f63c390caa7bf8978add414b25b75e00
#
_cell.length_a   1.000
_cell.length_b   1.000
_cell.length_c   1.000
_cell.angle_alpha   90.00
_cell.angle_beta   90.00
_cell.angle_gamma   90.00
#
_symmetry.space_group_name_H-M   'P 1'
#
loop_
_entity.id
_entity.type
_entity.pdbx_description
1 polymer ?
#
loop_
_entity_poly.entity_id
_entity_poly.type
_entity_poly.pdbx_seq_one_letter_code
_entity_poly.pdbx_strand_id
1 'polypeptide(L)'
;MRYTRYEYKRYSKLKFLCSVIIIGGISIGGGLYISSLIFDRNQENSVQTIASKNNDKDKVVDTNMNIIALQCGYYSKKENAEKSVNELATYCTPFIIESDGKFRVMAGIYEENNASKKFDELISKGIEVAKIKLTINGENNEDKKCIEVMDGVFTILNKLDEDGVKSIKTADFKKWTQNIINKEDLNNSKKLNLINECINNFPEEINKNNKGEISANVYKAINEN
;
A
#
# COMPACT_ATOMS: atom_id res chain seq x y z
N MET A 1 52.78 2.74 -38.03
CA MET A 1 51.82 3.14 -36.97
C MET A 1 50.51 3.50 -37.65
N ARG A 2 49.46 2.72 -37.41
CA ARG A 2 48.11 3.02 -37.95
C ARG A 2 47.30 3.73 -36.86
N TYR A 3 46.92 5.00 -37.09
CA TYR A 3 46.01 5.73 -36.21
C TYR A 3 44.57 5.37 -36.56
N THR A 4 43.84 4.77 -35.64
CA THR A 4 42.38 4.56 -35.71
C THR A 4 41.69 5.86 -35.25
N ARG A 5 41.02 6.55 -36.15
CA ARG A 5 40.13 7.68 -35.85
C ARG A 5 38.84 7.13 -35.25
N TYR A 6 38.54 7.47 -33.98
CA TYR A 6 37.22 7.26 -33.39
C TYR A 6 36.28 8.36 -33.90
N GLU A 7 35.30 7.97 -34.72
CA GLU A 7 34.21 8.85 -35.11
C GLU A 7 33.20 8.93 -33.95
N TYR A 8 33.11 10.07 -33.30
CA TYR A 8 32.05 10.41 -32.32
C TYR A 8 30.71 10.55 -33.05
N LYS A 9 29.81 9.56 -32.94
CA LYS A 9 28.45 9.63 -33.44
C LYS A 9 27.69 10.73 -32.65
N ARG A 10 27.48 11.88 -33.28
CA ARG A 10 26.70 13.00 -32.72
C ARG A 10 25.26 12.53 -32.48
N TYR A 11 24.90 12.29 -31.25
CA TYR A 11 23.50 12.02 -30.87
C TYR A 11 22.63 13.22 -31.22
N SER A 12 21.65 13.02 -32.08
CA SER A 12 20.73 14.05 -32.53
C SER A 12 20.00 14.64 -31.34
N LYS A 13 20.12 15.97 -31.15
CA LYS A 13 19.40 16.73 -30.11
C LYS A 13 17.91 16.44 -30.12
N LEU A 14 17.36 16.06 -31.28
CA LEU A 14 15.97 15.67 -31.46
C LEU A 14 15.63 14.35 -30.71
N LYS A 15 16.50 13.34 -30.73
CA LYS A 15 16.30 12.06 -30.01
C LYS A 15 16.36 12.26 -28.51
N PHE A 16 17.22 13.15 -28.02
CA PHE A 16 17.30 13.52 -26.61
C PHE A 16 16.02 14.28 -26.18
N LEU A 17 15.54 15.24 -26.99
CA LEU A 17 14.33 15.97 -26.72
C LEU A 17 13.08 15.04 -26.68
N CYS A 18 12.98 14.10 -27.61
CA CYS A 18 11.90 13.09 -27.63
C CYS A 18 11.94 12.20 -26.37
N SER A 19 13.13 11.79 -25.91
CA SER A 19 13.23 10.97 -24.68
C SER A 19 12.80 11.74 -23.43
N VAL A 20 13.11 13.02 -23.33
CA VAL A 20 12.68 13.91 -22.21
C VAL A 20 11.16 14.11 -22.23
N ILE A 21 10.56 14.28 -23.40
CA ILE A 21 9.09 14.43 -23.54
C ILE A 21 8.37 13.14 -23.17
N ILE A 22 8.90 11.97 -23.53
CA ILE A 22 8.31 10.67 -23.18
C ILE A 22 8.39 10.45 -21.66
N ILE A 23 9.51 10.74 -21.02
CA ILE A 23 9.68 10.60 -19.57
C ILE A 23 8.78 11.59 -18.83
N GLY A 24 8.69 12.85 -19.31
CA GLY A 24 7.78 13.87 -18.75
C GLY A 24 6.31 13.51 -18.91
N GLY A 25 5.92 12.96 -20.07
CA GLY A 25 4.54 12.51 -20.34
C GLY A 25 4.10 11.36 -19.45
N ILE A 26 4.98 10.39 -19.18
CA ILE A 26 4.70 9.27 -18.27
C ILE A 26 4.56 9.75 -16.82
N SER A 27 5.36 10.75 -16.40
CA SER A 27 5.31 11.30 -15.04
C SER A 27 4.01 12.08 -14.78
N ILE A 28 3.51 12.83 -15.76
CA ILE A 28 2.26 13.62 -15.65
C ILE A 28 1.04 12.71 -15.81
N GLY A 29 1.07 11.78 -16.77
CA GLY A 29 -0.01 10.82 -17.01
C GLY A 29 -0.22 9.84 -15.85
N GLY A 30 0.87 9.39 -15.23
CA GLY A 30 0.82 8.53 -14.04
C GLY A 30 0.19 9.21 -12.84
N GLY A 31 0.53 10.48 -12.58
CA GLY A 31 -0.04 11.25 -11.47
C GLY A 31 -1.54 11.53 -11.63
N LEU A 32 -2.00 11.85 -12.84
CA LEU A 32 -3.42 12.06 -13.13
C LEU A 32 -4.21 10.75 -13.09
N TYR A 33 -3.61 9.63 -13.51
CA TYR A 33 -4.27 8.31 -13.48
C TYR A 33 -4.48 7.81 -12.05
N ILE A 34 -3.51 8.00 -11.14
CA ILE A 34 -3.67 7.66 -9.71
C ILE A 34 -4.72 8.54 -9.05
N SER A 35 -4.73 9.84 -9.38
CA SER A 35 -5.77 10.76 -8.91
C SER A 35 -7.16 10.30 -9.35
N SER A 36 -7.35 9.90 -10.63
CA SER A 36 -8.65 9.42 -11.11
C SER A 36 -9.08 8.12 -10.43
N LEU A 37 -8.17 7.17 -10.19
CA LEU A 37 -8.51 5.91 -9.51
C LEU A 37 -8.94 6.12 -8.05
N ILE A 38 -8.41 7.14 -7.38
CA ILE A 38 -8.81 7.48 -6.00
C ILE A 38 -10.12 8.28 -6.01
N PHE A 39 -10.29 9.20 -6.97
CA PHE A 39 -11.47 10.06 -7.04
C PHE A 39 -12.70 9.40 -7.71
N ASP A 40 -12.53 8.52 -8.72
CA ASP A 40 -13.65 7.82 -9.35
C ASP A 40 -14.35 6.83 -8.41
N ARG A 41 -13.62 6.21 -7.47
CA ARG A 41 -14.23 5.33 -6.47
C ARG A 41 -15.19 6.04 -5.53
N ASN A 42 -14.97 7.34 -5.28
CA ASN A 42 -15.86 8.14 -4.43
C ASN A 42 -17.10 8.68 -5.15
N GLN A 43 -17.12 8.67 -6.49
CA GLN A 43 -18.31 9.11 -7.24
C GLN A 43 -19.34 8.00 -7.48
N GLU A 44 -18.95 6.73 -7.54
CA GLU A 44 -19.92 5.64 -7.71
C GLU A 44 -20.75 5.34 -6.45
N ASN A 45 -20.31 5.79 -5.26
CA ASN A 45 -21.07 5.61 -4.02
C ASN A 45 -22.00 6.79 -3.66
N SER A 46 -22.04 7.87 -4.45
CA SER A 46 -22.82 9.06 -4.11
C SER A 46 -24.04 9.34 -4.99
N VAL A 47 -24.36 8.50 -5.98
CA VAL A 47 -25.54 8.70 -6.84
C VAL A 47 -26.33 7.41 -7.03
N GLN A 48 -27.05 6.97 -5.99
CA GLN A 48 -28.31 6.23 -6.18
C GLN A 48 -29.27 6.54 -5.03
N THR A 49 -29.77 7.77 -5.02
CA THR A 49 -31.05 8.05 -4.37
C THR A 49 -32.09 8.22 -5.46
N ILE A 50 -32.62 7.13 -5.96
CA ILE A 50 -33.93 7.15 -6.69
C ILE A 50 -34.82 6.12 -6.04
N ALA A 51 -35.95 6.64 -5.56
CA ALA A 51 -37.01 5.91 -4.92
C ALA A 51 -37.45 4.66 -5.72
N SER A 52 -37.40 3.51 -5.06
CA SER A 52 -38.34 2.43 -5.33
C SER A 52 -38.69 1.76 -4.01
N LYS A 53 -39.95 1.90 -3.60
CA LYS A 53 -40.62 1.08 -2.60
C LYS A 53 -40.51 -0.37 -3.03
N ASN A 54 -39.92 -1.23 -2.15
CA ASN A 54 -40.53 -2.47 -1.65
C ASN A 54 -39.50 -3.26 -0.89
N ASN A 55 -39.89 -3.59 0.34
CA ASN A 55 -39.48 -4.72 1.19
C ASN A 55 -38.29 -5.54 0.69
N ASP A 56 -37.11 -5.40 1.36
CA ASP A 56 -36.39 -6.57 1.84
C ASP A 56 -35.34 -6.17 2.89
N LYS A 57 -35.34 -6.98 3.94
CA LYS A 57 -34.40 -7.15 5.03
C LYS A 57 -33.11 -6.34 5.01
N ASP A 58 -32.82 -5.69 6.13
CA ASP A 58 -31.59 -5.04 6.52
C ASP A 58 -30.34 -5.70 5.95
N LYS A 59 -29.84 -5.21 4.82
CA LYS A 59 -28.44 -5.35 4.48
C LYS A 59 -27.71 -4.38 5.38
N VAL A 60 -27.19 -4.88 6.48
CA VAL A 60 -26.15 -4.20 7.27
C VAL A 60 -25.02 -3.96 6.25
N VAL A 61 -24.85 -2.73 5.80
CA VAL A 61 -23.66 -2.32 5.06
C VAL A 61 -22.53 -2.49 6.05
N ASP A 62 -21.70 -3.50 5.85
CA ASP A 62 -20.51 -3.72 6.68
C ASP A 62 -19.60 -2.50 6.48
N THR A 63 -19.63 -1.60 7.45
CA THR A 63 -18.82 -0.38 7.46
C THR A 63 -17.39 -0.64 7.92
N ASN A 64 -17.05 -1.90 8.24
CA ASN A 64 -15.75 -2.30 8.76
C ASN A 64 -14.76 -2.58 7.63
N MET A 65 -13.50 -2.26 7.85
CA MET A 65 -12.40 -2.67 6.98
C MET A 65 -11.68 -3.88 7.58
N ASN A 66 -11.71 -5.00 6.86
CA ASN A 66 -10.97 -6.20 7.21
C ASN A 66 -9.61 -6.23 6.49
N ILE A 67 -8.56 -6.35 7.27
CA ILE A 67 -7.17 -6.38 6.84
C ILE A 67 -6.59 -7.73 7.25
N ILE A 68 -5.90 -8.41 6.35
CA ILE A 68 -5.26 -9.69 6.60
C ILE A 68 -3.75 -9.52 6.50
N ALA A 69 -3.05 -9.82 7.57
CA ALA A 69 -1.60 -10.01 7.56
C ALA A 69 -1.29 -11.49 7.34
N LEU A 70 -0.42 -11.79 6.37
CA LEU A 70 0.01 -13.15 6.05
C LEU A 70 1.31 -13.45 6.78
N GLN A 71 1.25 -14.22 7.86
CA GLN A 71 2.40 -14.63 8.67
C GLN A 71 2.97 -15.95 8.18
N CYS A 72 4.27 -15.95 7.83
CA CYS A 72 4.99 -17.13 7.34
C CYS A 72 5.99 -17.68 8.36
N GLY A 73 6.20 -17.02 9.50
CA GLY A 73 7.12 -17.50 10.52
C GLY A 73 6.95 -16.81 11.87
N TYR A 74 7.39 -17.50 12.92
CA TYR A 74 7.41 -17.01 14.31
C TYR A 74 8.64 -17.53 15.03
N TYR A 75 9.59 -16.64 15.37
CA TYR A 75 10.91 -17.02 15.83
C TYR A 75 11.27 -16.37 17.15
N SER A 76 12.05 -17.07 17.96
CA SER A 76 12.63 -16.54 19.21
C SER A 76 13.97 -15.83 18.98
N LYS A 77 14.60 -16.00 17.80
CA LYS A 77 15.87 -15.40 17.42
C LYS A 77 15.71 -14.61 16.14
N LYS A 78 16.26 -13.41 16.12
CA LYS A 78 16.19 -12.49 14.98
C LYS A 78 16.85 -13.08 13.73
N GLU A 79 17.97 -13.75 13.89
CA GLU A 79 18.72 -14.36 12.80
C GLU A 79 17.90 -15.40 12.02
N ASN A 80 17.02 -16.15 12.71
CA ASN A 80 16.13 -17.12 12.06
C ASN A 80 15.00 -16.41 11.29
N ALA A 81 14.50 -15.30 11.81
CA ALA A 81 13.52 -14.48 11.12
C ALA A 81 14.12 -13.84 9.85
N GLU A 82 15.35 -13.30 9.95
CA GLU A 82 16.06 -12.72 8.80
C GLU A 82 16.34 -13.76 7.70
N LYS A 83 16.68 -15.00 8.10
CA LYS A 83 16.81 -16.12 7.16
C LYS A 83 15.51 -16.39 6.40
N SER A 84 14.41 -16.47 7.12
CA SER A 84 13.09 -16.66 6.54
C SER A 84 12.70 -15.50 5.62
N VAL A 85 13.00 -14.26 5.96
CA VAL A 85 12.80 -13.09 5.09
C VAL A 85 13.55 -13.25 3.77
N ASN A 86 14.82 -13.65 3.82
CA ASN A 86 15.65 -13.85 2.61
C ASN A 86 15.08 -14.95 1.70
N GLU A 87 14.55 -16.04 2.26
CA GLU A 87 13.93 -17.12 1.52
C GLU A 87 12.60 -16.65 0.87
N LEU A 88 11.80 -15.86 1.59
CA LEU A 88 10.52 -15.34 1.10
C LEU A 88 10.67 -14.20 0.08
N ALA A 89 11.82 -13.51 0.04
CA ALA A 89 12.04 -12.34 -0.83
C ALA A 89 11.88 -12.64 -2.33
N THR A 90 11.96 -13.91 -2.74
CA THR A 90 11.71 -14.34 -4.13
C THR A 90 10.23 -14.37 -4.50
N TYR A 91 9.32 -14.38 -3.52
CA TYR A 91 7.87 -14.55 -3.71
C TYR A 91 7.06 -13.31 -3.32
N CYS A 92 7.58 -12.47 -2.42
CA CYS A 92 6.90 -11.29 -1.89
C CYS A 92 7.90 -10.26 -1.39
N THR A 93 7.41 -9.16 -0.80
CA THR A 93 8.22 -8.18 -0.07
C THR A 93 8.01 -8.38 1.43
N PRO A 94 8.71 -9.37 2.05
CA PRO A 94 8.46 -9.73 3.44
C PRO A 94 9.05 -8.70 4.40
N PHE A 95 8.52 -8.70 5.64
CA PHE A 95 9.01 -7.86 6.72
C PHE A 95 8.92 -8.57 8.08
N ILE A 96 9.62 -8.04 9.08
CA ILE A 96 9.62 -8.57 10.44
C ILE A 96 8.86 -7.62 11.36
N ILE A 97 8.00 -8.20 12.20
CA ILE A 97 7.40 -7.53 13.37
C ILE A 97 7.99 -8.14 14.62
N GLU A 98 8.62 -7.31 15.44
CA GLU A 98 9.06 -7.68 16.77
C GLU A 98 7.95 -7.35 17.79
N SER A 99 7.56 -8.35 18.58
CA SER A 99 6.60 -8.23 19.67
C SER A 99 6.91 -9.27 20.75
N ASP A 100 6.95 -8.84 22.00
CA ASP A 100 7.17 -9.71 23.18
C ASP A 100 8.47 -10.56 23.09
N GLY A 101 9.54 -9.97 22.57
CA GLY A 101 10.81 -10.64 22.36
C GLY A 101 10.78 -11.77 21.33
N LYS A 102 9.79 -11.77 20.46
CA LYS A 102 9.63 -12.69 19.34
C LYS A 102 9.58 -11.93 18.01
N PHE A 103 9.91 -12.63 16.94
CA PHE A 103 10.01 -12.10 15.58
C PHE A 103 9.02 -12.81 14.68
N ARG A 104 7.99 -12.08 14.21
CA ARG A 104 7.00 -12.57 13.26
C ARG A 104 7.44 -12.17 11.85
N VAL A 105 7.56 -13.12 10.96
CA VAL A 105 7.85 -12.87 9.55
C VAL A 105 6.53 -12.81 8.79
N MET A 106 6.27 -11.66 8.20
CA MET A 106 5.07 -11.39 7.41
C MET A 106 5.41 -11.37 5.92
N ALA A 107 4.63 -12.06 5.10
CA ALA A 107 4.72 -11.97 3.64
C ALA A 107 4.10 -10.67 3.10
N GLY A 108 3.18 -10.06 3.84
CA GLY A 108 2.52 -8.82 3.49
C GLY A 108 1.28 -8.56 4.34
N ILE A 109 0.69 -7.38 4.11
CA ILE A 109 -0.63 -6.98 4.63
C ILE A 109 -1.52 -6.59 3.45
N TYR A 110 -2.77 -7.00 3.48
CA TYR A 110 -3.69 -6.88 2.36
C TYR A 110 -5.11 -6.65 2.85
N GLU A 111 -5.95 -6.04 2.04
CA GLU A 111 -7.39 -6.14 2.18
C GLU A 111 -7.82 -7.61 1.98
N GLU A 112 -8.91 -8.02 2.62
CA GLU A 112 -9.36 -9.41 2.67
C GLU A 112 -9.45 -10.09 1.30
N ASN A 113 -9.97 -9.39 0.28
CA ASN A 113 -10.09 -9.91 -1.09
C ASN A 113 -8.74 -10.18 -1.77
N ASN A 114 -7.75 -9.30 -1.55
CA ASN A 114 -6.42 -9.40 -2.13
C ASN A 114 -5.56 -10.42 -1.37
N ALA A 115 -5.78 -10.55 -0.06
CA ALA A 115 -5.11 -11.52 0.79
C ALA A 115 -5.33 -12.96 0.34
N SER A 116 -6.54 -13.31 -0.12
CA SER A 116 -6.86 -14.68 -0.54
C SER A 116 -6.02 -15.12 -1.73
N LYS A 117 -5.87 -14.27 -2.74
CA LYS A 117 -5.04 -14.55 -3.91
C LYS A 117 -3.58 -14.79 -3.52
N LYS A 118 -3.02 -13.90 -2.68
CA LYS A 118 -1.63 -14.02 -2.24
C LYS A 118 -1.40 -15.21 -1.33
N PHE A 119 -2.35 -15.55 -0.48
CA PHE A 119 -2.33 -16.73 0.35
C PHE A 119 -2.24 -18.01 -0.51
N ASP A 120 -3.13 -18.16 -1.50
CA ASP A 120 -3.16 -19.33 -2.38
C ASP A 120 -1.86 -19.44 -3.22
N GLU A 121 -1.32 -18.31 -3.68
CA GLU A 121 -0.01 -18.28 -4.36
C GLU A 121 1.11 -18.82 -3.47
N LEU A 122 1.22 -18.36 -2.23
CA LEU A 122 2.27 -18.78 -1.30
C LEU A 122 2.12 -20.28 -0.94
N ILE A 123 0.90 -20.74 -0.64
CA ILE A 123 0.62 -22.16 -0.39
C ILE A 123 1.01 -23.02 -1.58
N SER A 124 0.72 -22.60 -2.81
CA SER A 124 1.11 -23.33 -4.03
C SER A 124 2.62 -23.47 -4.22
N LYS A 125 3.41 -22.61 -3.57
CA LYS A 125 4.88 -22.66 -3.51
C LYS A 125 5.41 -23.48 -2.33
N GLY A 126 4.52 -24.10 -1.54
CA GLY A 126 4.88 -24.89 -0.36
C GLY A 126 5.24 -24.07 0.88
N ILE A 127 4.88 -22.78 0.90
CA ILE A 127 5.13 -21.90 2.02
C ILE A 127 3.99 -22.03 3.04
N GLU A 128 4.33 -22.29 4.30
CA GLU A 128 3.36 -22.28 5.39
C GLU A 128 2.94 -20.84 5.71
N VAL A 129 1.63 -20.57 5.70
CA VAL A 129 1.07 -19.24 5.91
C VAL A 129 -0.10 -19.28 6.88
N ALA A 130 -0.08 -18.39 7.87
CA ALA A 130 -1.21 -18.12 8.75
C ALA A 130 -1.84 -16.76 8.42
N LYS A 131 -3.17 -16.67 8.44
CA LYS A 131 -3.92 -15.42 8.29
C LYS A 131 -4.15 -14.79 9.66
N ILE A 132 -3.64 -13.56 9.86
CA ILE A 132 -3.94 -12.75 11.04
C ILE A 132 -4.92 -11.67 10.60
N LYS A 133 -6.13 -11.68 11.16
CA LYS A 133 -7.18 -10.70 10.85
C LYS A 133 -7.05 -9.50 11.77
N LEU A 134 -7.01 -8.31 11.19
CA LEU A 134 -7.13 -7.02 11.83
C LEU A 134 -8.40 -6.34 11.31
N THR A 135 -9.11 -5.63 12.17
CA THR A 135 -10.36 -4.96 11.78
C THR A 135 -10.33 -3.51 12.24
N ILE A 136 -10.64 -2.60 11.33
CA ILE A 136 -10.98 -1.22 11.66
C ILE A 136 -12.50 -1.14 11.61
N ASN A 137 -13.14 -0.90 12.77
CA ASN A 137 -14.59 -0.72 12.84
C ASN A 137 -14.94 0.66 12.30
N GLY A 138 -16.02 0.78 11.55
CA GLY A 138 -16.49 2.05 10.96
C GLY A 138 -17.64 2.66 11.74
N GLU A 139 -17.62 2.61 13.09
CA GLU A 139 -18.74 2.99 13.94
C GLU A 139 -18.92 4.52 14.02
N ASN A 140 -17.82 5.26 14.10
CA ASN A 140 -17.83 6.72 14.22
C ASN A 140 -17.20 7.40 13.00
N ASN A 141 -17.17 8.72 12.99
CA ASN A 141 -16.65 9.50 11.86
C ASN A 141 -15.14 9.37 11.72
N GLU A 142 -14.42 9.32 12.84
CA GLU A 142 -12.95 9.15 12.87
C GLU A 142 -12.54 7.77 12.33
N ASP A 143 -13.28 6.72 12.68
CA ASP A 143 -13.07 5.38 12.16
C ASP A 143 -13.31 5.29 10.65
N LYS A 144 -14.34 5.97 10.13
CA LYS A 144 -14.58 6.06 8.68
C LYS A 144 -13.43 6.75 7.97
N LYS A 145 -12.86 7.80 8.56
CA LYS A 145 -11.65 8.45 8.01
C LYS A 145 -10.44 7.53 8.08
N CYS A 146 -10.28 6.73 9.14
CA CYS A 146 -9.26 5.69 9.20
C CYS A 146 -9.40 4.72 8.02
N ILE A 147 -10.60 4.22 7.76
CA ILE A 147 -10.90 3.29 6.67
C ILE A 147 -10.57 3.93 5.31
N GLU A 148 -11.03 5.16 5.06
CA GLU A 148 -10.78 5.88 3.81
C GLU A 148 -9.27 6.06 3.56
N VAL A 149 -8.54 6.50 4.56
CA VAL A 149 -7.09 6.70 4.48
C VAL A 149 -6.35 5.38 4.28
N MET A 150 -6.77 4.31 4.97
CA MET A 150 -6.16 2.98 4.84
C MET A 150 -6.45 2.34 3.49
N ASP A 151 -7.63 2.54 2.88
CA ASP A 151 -7.92 2.13 1.50
C ASP A 151 -6.92 2.77 0.53
N GLY A 152 -6.63 4.06 0.71
CA GLY A 152 -5.58 4.76 -0.05
C GLY A 152 -4.17 4.15 0.15
N VAL A 153 -3.81 3.79 1.39
CA VAL A 153 -2.52 3.11 1.68
C VAL A 153 -2.43 1.78 0.95
N PHE A 154 -3.48 0.94 1.04
CA PHE A 154 -3.50 -0.36 0.36
C PHE A 154 -3.51 -0.22 -1.16
N THR A 155 -4.18 0.79 -1.70
CA THR A 155 -4.12 1.12 -3.13
C THR A 155 -2.68 1.37 -3.58
N ILE A 156 -1.89 2.16 -2.82
CA ILE A 156 -0.48 2.42 -3.10
C ILE A 156 0.35 1.14 -2.99
N LEU A 157 0.19 0.36 -1.92
CA LEU A 157 0.97 -0.85 -1.69
C LEU A 157 0.68 -1.93 -2.75
N ASN A 158 -0.59 -2.08 -3.16
CA ASN A 158 -0.99 -3.02 -4.21
C ASN A 158 -0.48 -2.59 -5.58
N LYS A 159 -0.49 -1.27 -5.87
CA LYS A 159 0.01 -0.72 -7.13
C LYS A 159 1.50 -1.01 -7.36
N LEU A 160 2.29 -1.10 -6.29
CA LEU A 160 3.71 -1.48 -6.38
C LEU A 160 3.94 -2.93 -6.79
N ASP A 161 2.94 -3.81 -6.67
CA ASP A 161 3.02 -5.20 -7.11
C ASP A 161 2.72 -5.37 -8.59
N GLU A 162 2.18 -4.35 -9.26
CA GLU A 162 1.91 -4.38 -10.68
C GLU A 162 3.20 -4.33 -11.52
N ASP A 163 3.16 -5.00 -12.68
CA ASP A 163 4.26 -5.00 -13.61
C ASP A 163 4.53 -3.59 -14.15
N GLY A 164 5.80 -3.21 -14.18
CA GLY A 164 6.25 -1.90 -14.70
C GLY A 164 6.21 -0.76 -13.68
N VAL A 165 5.55 -0.90 -12.52
CA VAL A 165 5.58 0.11 -11.46
C VAL A 165 6.87 -0.03 -10.66
N LYS A 166 7.72 1.01 -10.71
CA LYS A 166 9.01 1.04 -10.01
C LYS A 166 8.92 1.75 -8.67
N SER A 167 8.23 2.88 -8.63
CA SER A 167 8.04 3.68 -7.42
C SER A 167 6.78 4.54 -7.52
N ILE A 168 6.28 5.00 -6.37
CA ILE A 168 5.14 5.89 -6.23
C ILE A 168 5.56 7.06 -5.33
N LYS A 169 5.36 8.29 -5.81
CA LYS A 169 5.60 9.51 -5.03
C LYS A 169 4.49 9.68 -4.00
N THR A 170 4.87 10.06 -2.78
CA THR A 170 3.95 10.14 -1.64
C THR A 170 3.40 11.54 -1.36
N ALA A 171 3.96 12.59 -1.99
CA ALA A 171 3.60 13.97 -1.71
C ALA A 171 2.10 14.26 -1.88
N ASP A 172 1.51 13.82 -3.00
CA ASP A 172 0.08 14.03 -3.27
C ASP A 172 -0.80 13.21 -2.33
N PHE A 173 -0.38 11.98 -2.01
CA PHE A 173 -1.07 11.14 -1.04
C PHE A 173 -1.06 11.75 0.37
N LYS A 174 0.08 12.23 0.84
CA LYS A 174 0.18 12.94 2.13
C LYS A 174 -0.73 14.16 2.17
N LYS A 175 -0.73 14.96 1.10
CA LYS A 175 -1.60 16.13 0.98
C LYS A 175 -3.09 15.75 0.99
N TRP A 176 -3.47 14.69 0.27
CA TRP A 176 -4.82 14.16 0.27
C TRP A 176 -5.24 13.70 1.67
N THR A 177 -4.40 12.96 2.38
CA THR A 177 -4.64 12.54 3.78
C THR A 177 -4.88 13.75 4.68
N GLN A 178 -4.08 14.81 4.56
CA GLN A 178 -4.25 16.05 5.34
C GLN A 178 -5.56 16.79 5.04
N ASN A 179 -6.16 16.60 3.86
CA ASN A 179 -7.46 17.17 3.53
C ASN A 179 -8.62 16.37 4.17
N ILE A 180 -8.43 15.06 4.41
CA ILE A 180 -9.43 14.20 5.05
C ILE A 180 -9.39 14.38 6.57
N ILE A 181 -8.20 14.45 7.16
CA ILE A 181 -7.96 14.44 8.59
C ILE A 181 -7.69 15.88 9.07
N ASN A 182 -8.55 16.39 9.97
CA ASN A 182 -8.32 17.67 10.61
C ASN A 182 -7.73 17.49 12.03
N LYS A 183 -7.35 18.59 12.69
CA LYS A 183 -6.74 18.56 14.04
C LYS A 183 -7.68 18.02 15.13
N GLU A 184 -8.97 18.26 15.00
CA GLU A 184 -9.97 17.79 15.94
C GLU A 184 -10.10 16.28 15.90
N ASP A 185 -10.13 15.71 14.69
CA ASP A 185 -10.14 14.25 14.49
C ASP A 185 -8.95 13.57 15.18
N LEU A 186 -7.75 14.15 15.07
CA LEU A 186 -6.54 13.59 15.68
C LEU A 186 -6.59 13.59 17.20
N ASN A 187 -7.25 14.59 17.81
CA ASN A 187 -7.44 14.65 19.25
C ASN A 187 -8.46 13.62 19.75
N ASN A 188 -9.43 13.27 18.91
CA ASN A 188 -10.55 12.40 19.27
C ASN A 188 -10.24 10.91 19.04
N SER A 189 -9.30 10.58 18.17
CA SER A 189 -8.97 9.20 17.82
C SER A 189 -7.47 8.90 17.87
N LYS A 190 -7.05 8.12 18.87
CA LYS A 190 -5.67 7.63 18.99
C LYS A 190 -5.27 6.84 17.74
N LYS A 191 -6.15 5.97 17.23
CA LYS A 191 -5.89 5.16 16.04
C LYS A 191 -5.66 6.02 14.80
N LEU A 192 -6.52 7.02 14.57
CA LEU A 192 -6.36 7.95 13.45
C LEU A 192 -5.05 8.74 13.55
N ASN A 193 -4.66 9.13 14.77
CA ASN A 193 -3.38 9.80 15.00
C ASN A 193 -2.18 8.92 14.64
N LEU A 194 -2.16 7.65 15.08
CA LEU A 194 -1.11 6.69 14.75
C LEU A 194 -1.01 6.44 13.24
N ILE A 195 -2.14 6.31 12.55
CA ILE A 195 -2.18 6.17 11.09
C ILE A 195 -1.64 7.42 10.42
N ASN A 196 -2.07 8.61 10.86
CA ASN A 196 -1.59 9.88 10.31
C ASN A 196 -0.08 10.07 10.50
N GLU A 197 0.45 9.76 11.69
CA GLU A 197 1.88 9.79 11.97
C GLU A 197 2.65 8.80 11.06
N CYS A 198 2.14 7.59 10.90
CA CYS A 198 2.72 6.60 9.99
C CYS A 198 2.82 7.14 8.57
N ILE A 199 1.76 7.75 8.02
CA ILE A 199 1.74 8.29 6.67
C ILE A 199 2.66 9.51 6.52
N ASN A 200 2.71 10.40 7.51
CA ASN A 200 3.62 11.54 7.49
C ASN A 200 5.09 11.11 7.43
N ASN A 201 5.42 9.95 8.02
CA ASN A 201 6.75 9.35 7.99
C ASN A 201 7.04 8.55 6.71
N PHE A 202 6.12 8.44 5.75
CA PHE A 202 6.44 7.82 4.47
C PHE A 202 7.57 8.58 3.78
N PRO A 203 8.52 7.88 3.11
CA PRO A 203 9.55 8.53 2.31
C PRO A 203 8.94 9.32 1.14
N GLU A 204 9.72 10.13 0.45
CA GLU A 204 9.26 10.87 -0.75
C GLU A 204 8.78 9.92 -1.85
N GLU A 205 9.40 8.74 -1.94
CA GLU A 205 9.01 7.67 -2.87
C GLU A 205 8.92 6.32 -2.15
N ILE A 206 7.83 5.60 -2.39
CA ILE A 206 7.69 4.18 -2.02
C ILE A 206 8.04 3.34 -3.23
N ASN A 207 8.89 2.34 -3.03
CA ASN A 207 9.33 1.39 -4.06
C ASN A 207 9.45 -0.02 -3.47
N LYS A 208 9.79 -1.02 -4.29
CA LYS A 208 9.89 -2.41 -3.83
C LYS A 208 10.92 -2.63 -2.72
N ASN A 209 11.97 -1.79 -2.63
CA ASN A 209 13.02 -1.96 -1.61
C ASN A 209 12.57 -1.49 -0.22
N ASN A 210 11.72 -0.46 -0.13
CA ASN A 210 11.23 0.07 1.15
C ASN A 210 9.78 -0.34 1.48
N LYS A 211 9.08 -1.01 0.56
CA LYS A 211 7.70 -1.48 0.76
C LYS A 211 7.55 -2.33 2.03
N GLY A 212 8.51 -3.22 2.32
CA GLY A 212 8.48 -4.07 3.51
C GLY A 212 8.48 -3.26 4.80
N GLU A 213 9.36 -2.25 4.91
CA GLU A 213 9.42 -1.34 6.05
C GLU A 213 8.12 -0.54 6.20
N ILE A 214 7.60 0.00 5.10
CA ILE A 214 6.32 0.71 5.09
C ILE A 214 5.19 -0.20 5.59
N SER A 215 5.12 -1.43 5.10
CA SER A 215 4.11 -2.42 5.53
C SER A 215 4.23 -2.76 7.01
N ALA A 216 5.46 -2.83 7.55
CA ALA A 216 5.69 -3.05 8.97
C ALA A 216 5.16 -1.89 9.82
N ASN A 217 5.41 -0.64 9.39
CA ASN A 217 4.95 0.56 10.08
C ASN A 217 3.41 0.67 10.03
N VAL A 218 2.82 0.37 8.88
CA VAL A 218 1.35 0.34 8.71
C VAL A 218 0.73 -0.74 9.60
N TYR A 219 1.30 -1.96 9.64
CA TYR A 219 0.82 -3.01 10.53
C TYR A 219 0.82 -2.58 12.00
N LYS A 220 1.91 -1.94 12.47
CA LYS A 220 2.00 -1.43 13.84
C LYS A 220 0.92 -0.38 14.11
N ALA A 221 0.77 0.62 13.24
CA ALA A 221 -0.22 1.68 13.40
C ALA A 221 -1.67 1.16 13.49
N ILE A 222 -1.99 0.06 12.81
CA ILE A 222 -3.32 -0.57 12.87
C ILE A 222 -3.47 -1.42 14.14
N ASN A 223 -2.42 -2.12 14.55
CA ASN A 223 -2.45 -3.12 15.62
C ASN A 223 -2.23 -2.52 17.03
N GLU A 224 -1.67 -1.32 17.14
CA GLU A 224 -1.52 -0.60 18.40
C GLU A 224 -2.87 0.00 18.83
N ASN A 225 -3.43 -0.53 19.91
CA ASN A 225 -4.67 -0.05 20.54
C ASN A 225 -4.40 1.01 21.62
#